data_2219cd53b799ee7914f6e034970e7193
#
_entry.id   2219cd53b799ee7914f6e034970e7193
#
_cell.length_a   1.000
_cell.length_b   1.000
_cell.length_c   1.000
_cell.angle_alpha   90.00
_cell.angle_beta   90.00
_cell.angle_gamma   90.00
#
_symmetry.space_group_name_H-M   'P 1'
#
loop_
_entity.id
_entity.type
_entity.pdbx_description
1 polymer ?
#
loop_
_entity_poly.entity_id
_entity_poly.type
_entity_poly.pdbx_seq_one_letter_code
_entity_poly.pdbx_strand_id
1 'polypeptide(L)'
;MRRNVAPLTFAALAAFALLTASGQAGTPNVKGRISGYEKLIPEVYAEAAKPEARRWTWREPSPSVAAQYRVLSANPSRDICIAATTGANQEKQEFRMTVTGGRVFPTTIVVTPNTQLAFKNFDPFKHRIYVMSATGQVLLQPDDLQPNAVRTWAAQGPGRYEVRDELYPSVRTFVVVDPQVVGVAYPGRDGAFVFSLPPSDYVLKAFFNGREVGKQINFTAKDRGVVELKEPLKLDEGTDAK
;
A
#
# COMPACT_ATOMS: atom_id res chain seq x y z
N MET A 1 6.11 2.42 61.82
CA MET A 1 5.18 2.61 60.67
C MET A 1 5.91 2.29 59.40
N ARG A 2 5.68 1.11 58.83
CA ARG A 2 6.23 0.70 57.54
C ARG A 2 5.12 0.84 56.50
N ARG A 3 5.36 1.73 55.51
CA ARG A 3 4.44 1.88 54.35
C ARG A 3 4.82 0.83 53.28
N ASN A 4 3.90 -0.11 53.05
CA ASN A 4 3.96 -1.02 51.91
C ASN A 4 3.59 -0.24 50.63
N VAL A 5 4.54 -0.17 49.67
CA VAL A 5 4.29 0.31 48.33
C VAL A 5 4.13 -0.91 47.44
N ALA A 6 2.91 -1.14 46.93
CA ALA A 6 2.63 -2.19 45.96
C ALA A 6 3.12 -1.76 44.57
N PRO A 7 3.74 -2.65 43.77
CA PRO A 7 4.12 -2.34 42.40
C PRO A 7 2.90 -2.35 41.49
N LEU A 8 2.63 -1.23 40.82
CA LEU A 8 1.71 -1.15 39.70
C LEU A 8 2.34 -1.80 38.46
N THR A 9 1.89 -2.99 38.12
CA THR A 9 2.20 -3.65 36.85
C THR A 9 1.38 -2.97 35.74
N PHE A 10 2.02 -2.16 34.91
CA PHE A 10 1.47 -1.67 33.66
C PHE A 10 1.48 -2.81 32.64
N ALA A 11 0.33 -3.43 32.41
CA ALA A 11 0.09 -4.29 31.25
C ALA A 11 -0.13 -3.38 30.04
N ALA A 12 0.90 -3.22 29.21
CA ALA A 12 0.77 -2.58 27.91
C ALA A 12 -0.01 -3.53 26.97
N LEU A 13 -1.32 -3.33 26.83
CA LEU A 13 -2.10 -3.92 25.75
C LEU A 13 -1.73 -3.20 24.44
N ALA A 14 -0.87 -3.83 23.66
CA ALA A 14 -0.64 -3.44 22.27
C ALA A 14 -1.87 -3.85 21.45
N ALA A 15 -2.84 -2.95 21.35
CA ALA A 15 -3.96 -3.09 20.42
C ALA A 15 -3.41 -2.86 19.00
N PHE A 16 -3.10 -3.93 18.30
CA PHE A 16 -2.95 -3.94 16.85
C PHE A 16 -4.32 -3.64 16.22
N ALA A 17 -4.61 -2.38 15.98
CA ALA A 17 -5.76 -1.99 15.19
C ALA A 17 -5.45 -2.36 13.73
N LEU A 18 -5.93 -3.53 13.29
CA LEU A 18 -6.11 -3.84 11.88
C LEU A 18 -6.99 -2.74 11.29
N LEU A 19 -6.40 -1.93 10.42
CA LEU A 19 -7.10 -0.97 9.58
C LEU A 19 -8.02 -1.75 8.63
N THR A 20 -9.23 -1.98 9.06
CA THR A 20 -10.31 -2.34 8.16
C THR A 20 -10.75 -1.05 7.47
N ALA A 21 -10.54 -0.96 6.14
CA ALA A 21 -11.40 -0.12 5.34
C ALA A 21 -12.84 -0.42 5.79
N SER A 22 -13.62 0.60 6.12
CA SER A 22 -15.01 0.46 6.58
C SER A 22 -15.93 0.09 5.39
N GLY A 23 -15.68 -1.07 4.79
CA GLY A 23 -16.70 -1.87 4.15
C GLY A 23 -17.34 -2.71 5.23
N GLN A 24 -18.65 -2.87 5.20
CA GLN A 24 -19.39 -3.77 6.09
C GLN A 24 -18.56 -5.02 6.35
N ALA A 25 -18.37 -5.37 7.62
CA ALA A 25 -17.64 -6.57 8.02
C ALA A 25 -18.44 -7.83 7.59
N GLY A 26 -18.53 -8.04 6.29
CA GLY A 26 -19.10 -9.23 5.68
C GLY A 26 -18.08 -10.37 5.75
N THR A 27 -18.57 -11.60 5.80
CA THR A 27 -17.72 -12.79 5.69
C THR A 27 -16.96 -12.72 4.36
N PRO A 28 -15.64 -12.96 4.35
CA PRO A 28 -14.87 -12.98 3.12
C PRO A 28 -15.48 -13.95 2.11
N ASN A 29 -15.78 -13.46 0.91
CA ASN A 29 -16.45 -14.24 -0.11
C ASN A 29 -15.62 -14.43 -1.38
N VAL A 30 -14.44 -13.80 -1.47
CA VAL A 30 -13.51 -13.98 -2.59
C VAL A 30 -12.12 -14.24 -2.05
N LYS A 31 -11.46 -15.28 -2.53
CA LYS A 31 -10.08 -15.64 -2.17
C LYS A 31 -9.24 -15.80 -3.43
N GLY A 32 -8.01 -15.37 -3.37
CA GLY A 32 -7.06 -15.51 -4.45
C GLY A 32 -5.61 -15.45 -3.98
N ARG A 33 -4.70 -15.59 -4.93
CA ARG A 33 -3.26 -15.45 -4.72
C ARG A 33 -2.64 -14.61 -5.82
N ILE A 34 -1.54 -13.97 -5.51
CA ILE A 34 -0.65 -13.33 -6.48
C ILE A 34 0.59 -14.19 -6.71
N SER A 35 1.23 -14.03 -7.86
CA SER A 35 2.53 -14.63 -8.20
C SER A 35 3.35 -13.68 -9.06
N GLY A 36 4.66 -13.93 -9.18
CA GLY A 36 5.57 -13.10 -10.00
C GLY A 36 5.95 -11.76 -9.38
N TYR A 37 5.56 -11.49 -8.13
CA TYR A 37 5.88 -10.23 -7.44
C TYR A 37 7.38 -10.08 -7.13
N GLU A 38 8.14 -11.16 -7.12
CA GLU A 38 9.59 -11.17 -6.94
C GLU A 38 10.32 -10.45 -8.07
N LYS A 39 9.70 -10.42 -9.26
CA LYS A 39 10.25 -9.80 -10.47
C LYS A 39 9.90 -8.34 -10.64
N LEU A 40 9.03 -7.77 -9.78
CA LEU A 40 8.62 -6.37 -9.85
C LEU A 40 9.74 -5.38 -9.51
N ILE A 41 10.75 -5.83 -8.76
CA ILE A 41 11.95 -5.05 -8.47
C ILE A 41 13.07 -5.58 -9.36
N PRO A 42 13.67 -4.75 -10.21
CA PRO A 42 14.81 -5.14 -11.04
C PRO A 42 15.97 -5.67 -10.18
N GLU A 43 16.74 -6.57 -10.73
CA GLU A 43 17.95 -7.05 -10.06
C GLU A 43 18.95 -5.90 -9.90
N VAL A 44 19.23 -5.54 -8.64
CA VAL A 44 20.02 -4.35 -8.29
C VAL A 44 21.39 -4.35 -8.95
N TYR A 45 22.03 -5.51 -9.06
CA TYR A 45 23.34 -5.61 -9.71
C TYR A 45 23.27 -5.43 -11.22
N ALA A 46 22.25 -5.96 -11.87
CA ALA A 46 22.04 -5.76 -13.30
C ALA A 46 21.78 -4.29 -13.61
N GLU A 47 20.98 -3.61 -12.78
CA GLU A 47 20.74 -2.18 -12.91
C GLU A 47 22.01 -1.35 -12.61
N ALA A 48 22.77 -1.70 -11.59
CA ALA A 48 24.02 -1.01 -11.24
C ALA A 48 25.13 -1.17 -12.30
N ALA A 49 25.08 -2.24 -13.09
CA ALA A 49 26.03 -2.49 -14.19
C ALA A 49 25.76 -1.65 -15.45
N LYS A 50 24.60 -1.01 -15.56
CA LYS A 50 24.26 -0.16 -16.70
C LYS A 50 25.16 1.08 -16.74
N PRO A 51 25.64 1.52 -17.93
CA PRO A 51 26.53 2.68 -18.07
C PRO A 51 25.95 3.98 -17.50
N GLU A 52 24.61 4.13 -17.58
CA GLU A 52 23.85 5.26 -17.10
C GLU A 52 23.57 5.24 -15.60
N ALA A 53 23.89 4.15 -14.91
CA ALA A 53 23.63 4.02 -13.49
C ALA A 53 24.46 5.03 -12.67
N ARG A 54 23.78 5.83 -11.86
CA ARG A 54 24.42 6.77 -10.94
C ARG A 54 24.83 6.05 -9.67
N ARG A 55 26.13 5.83 -9.46
CA ARG A 55 26.66 5.05 -8.32
C ARG A 55 26.16 5.49 -6.94
N TRP A 56 25.91 6.76 -6.73
CA TRP A 56 25.39 7.28 -5.45
C TRP A 56 23.90 7.00 -5.19
N THR A 57 23.15 6.53 -6.18
CA THR A 57 21.75 6.17 -6.02
C THR A 57 21.57 4.70 -5.61
N TRP A 58 22.62 3.91 -5.68
CA TRP A 58 22.59 2.49 -5.41
C TRP A 58 23.28 2.17 -4.08
N ARG A 59 22.57 1.51 -3.19
CA ARG A 59 23.17 0.86 -2.03
C ARG A 59 23.50 -0.57 -2.43
N GLU A 60 24.74 -0.81 -2.78
CA GLU A 60 25.22 -2.16 -3.01
C GLU A 60 25.11 -2.94 -1.69
N PRO A 61 24.49 -4.15 -1.69
CA PRO A 61 24.55 -5.03 -0.55
C PRO A 61 26.00 -5.34 -0.22
N SER A 62 26.33 -5.37 1.07
CA SER A 62 27.70 -5.72 1.49
C SER A 62 28.15 -7.03 0.84
N PRO A 63 29.38 -7.14 0.35
CA PRO A 63 29.95 -8.40 -0.21
C PRO A 63 29.85 -9.58 0.79
N SER A 64 29.82 -9.30 2.09
CA SER A 64 29.66 -10.31 3.14
C SER A 64 28.25 -10.88 3.24
N VAL A 65 27.24 -10.25 2.62
CA VAL A 65 25.87 -10.80 2.60
C VAL A 65 25.81 -11.92 1.56
N ALA A 66 25.34 -13.10 1.97
CA ALA A 66 25.19 -14.24 1.05
C ALA A 66 24.27 -13.88 -0.13
N ALA A 67 24.60 -14.37 -1.34
CA ALA A 67 23.93 -14.01 -2.59
C ALA A 67 22.40 -14.15 -2.54
N GLN A 68 21.90 -15.20 -1.88
CA GLN A 68 20.47 -15.45 -1.71
C GLN A 68 19.72 -14.34 -0.95
N TYR A 69 20.42 -13.53 -0.12
CA TYR A 69 19.83 -12.41 0.62
C TYR A 69 20.06 -11.06 -0.05
N ARG A 70 20.74 -11.04 -1.20
CA ARG A 70 20.99 -9.82 -1.97
C ARG A 70 19.85 -9.50 -2.93
N VAL A 71 18.97 -10.47 -3.20
CA VAL A 71 17.81 -10.26 -4.06
C VAL A 71 16.77 -9.44 -3.31
N LEU A 72 16.46 -8.27 -3.84
CA LEU A 72 15.35 -7.46 -3.37
C LEU A 72 14.06 -7.95 -4.04
N SER A 73 13.05 -8.20 -3.26
CA SER A 73 11.71 -8.52 -3.76
C SER A 73 10.69 -7.54 -3.19
N ALA A 74 9.60 -7.32 -3.93
CA ALA A 74 8.46 -6.59 -3.39
C ALA A 74 7.90 -7.33 -2.18
N ASN A 75 7.53 -6.57 -1.14
CA ASN A 75 6.82 -7.14 0.00
C ASN A 75 5.32 -7.10 -0.31
N PRO A 76 4.64 -8.24 -0.55
CA PRO A 76 3.25 -8.26 -0.98
C PRO A 76 2.34 -7.48 -0.05
N SER A 77 2.48 -7.66 1.27
CA SER A 77 1.59 -7.04 2.26
C SER A 77 1.78 -5.53 2.44
N ARG A 78 2.85 -4.97 1.91
CA ARG A 78 3.17 -3.55 2.04
C ARG A 78 3.10 -2.81 0.73
N ASP A 79 3.66 -3.42 -0.33
CA ASP A 79 3.97 -2.72 -1.58
C ASP A 79 2.92 -2.94 -2.65
N ILE A 80 2.11 -4.01 -2.53
CA ILE A 80 1.13 -4.41 -3.54
C ILE A 80 -0.29 -4.19 -3.02
N CYS A 81 -1.09 -3.48 -3.80
CA CYS A 81 -2.51 -3.30 -3.57
C CYS A 81 -3.29 -4.02 -4.66
N ILE A 82 -4.22 -4.90 -4.27
CA ILE A 82 -5.17 -5.52 -5.18
C ILE A 82 -6.48 -4.75 -5.09
N ALA A 83 -7.00 -4.29 -6.22
CA ALA A 83 -8.25 -3.57 -6.30
C ALA A 83 -9.30 -4.39 -7.05
N ALA A 84 -10.50 -4.49 -6.51
CA ALA A 84 -11.68 -4.97 -7.20
C ALA A 84 -12.45 -3.76 -7.75
N THR A 85 -12.65 -3.73 -9.05
CA THR A 85 -13.35 -2.64 -9.75
C THR A 85 -14.62 -3.13 -10.42
N THR A 86 -15.62 -2.25 -10.53
CA THR A 86 -16.88 -2.51 -11.24
C THR A 86 -17.25 -1.28 -12.08
N GLY A 87 -18.20 -1.42 -13.00
CA GLY A 87 -18.68 -0.32 -13.84
C GLY A 87 -19.46 0.79 -13.11
N ALA A 88 -19.79 0.61 -11.81
CA ALA A 88 -20.53 1.57 -11.02
C ALA A 88 -19.60 2.52 -10.25
N ASN A 89 -19.99 3.80 -10.17
CA ASN A 89 -19.29 4.75 -9.30
C ASN A 89 -19.52 4.38 -7.83
N GLN A 90 -18.48 4.56 -7.02
CA GLN A 90 -18.49 4.21 -5.60
C GLN A 90 -18.55 5.44 -4.71
N GLU A 91 -19.02 5.23 -3.48
CA GLU A 91 -19.09 6.28 -2.47
C GLU A 91 -17.72 6.70 -1.96
N LYS A 92 -17.68 7.92 -1.43
CA LYS A 92 -16.50 8.48 -0.76
C LYS A 92 -16.13 7.67 0.47
N GLN A 93 -14.86 7.44 0.68
CA GLN A 93 -14.33 6.74 1.84
C GLN A 93 -13.30 7.61 2.58
N GLU A 94 -13.07 7.31 3.84
CA GLU A 94 -11.93 7.81 4.60
C GLU A 94 -10.88 6.72 4.63
N PHE A 95 -9.63 7.06 4.29
CA PHE A 95 -8.51 6.14 4.33
C PHE A 95 -7.44 6.68 5.27
N ARG A 96 -7.12 5.91 6.32
CA ARG A 96 -6.11 6.28 7.30
C ARG A 96 -4.78 5.65 6.97
N MET A 97 -3.75 6.47 6.94
CA MET A 97 -2.37 6.08 6.70
C MET A 97 -1.54 6.31 7.95
N THR A 98 -0.64 5.39 8.21
CA THR A 98 0.27 5.47 9.35
C THR A 98 1.66 5.86 8.89
N VAL A 99 2.20 6.90 9.50
CA VAL A 99 3.62 7.29 9.36
C VAL A 99 4.35 6.83 10.61
N THR A 100 5.27 5.89 10.45
CA THR A 100 6.02 5.31 11.56
C THR A 100 7.39 4.78 11.11
N GLY A 101 8.42 4.97 11.95
CA GLY A 101 9.80 4.59 11.63
C GLY A 101 10.35 5.31 10.39
N GLY A 102 9.91 6.54 10.14
CA GLY A 102 10.27 7.30 8.94
C GLY A 102 9.76 6.68 7.64
N ARG A 103 8.63 5.97 7.70
CA ARG A 103 7.97 5.35 6.54
C ARG A 103 6.46 5.53 6.64
N VAL A 104 5.79 5.36 5.49
CA VAL A 104 4.33 5.35 5.44
C VAL A 104 3.82 4.01 4.95
N PHE A 105 2.71 3.55 5.51
CA PHE A 105 2.08 2.28 5.17
C PHE A 105 0.58 2.48 4.91
N PRO A 106 0.07 1.76 3.90
CA PRO A 106 0.77 1.00 2.85
C PRO A 106 1.49 1.91 1.85
N THR A 107 2.41 1.36 1.02
CA THR A 107 3.16 2.14 0.02
C THR A 107 2.41 2.35 -1.29
N THR A 108 1.39 1.55 -1.55
CA THR A 108 0.48 1.71 -2.70
C THR A 108 -0.95 1.59 -2.20
N ILE A 109 -1.79 2.57 -2.53
CA ILE A 109 -3.21 2.56 -2.21
C ILE A 109 -4.05 2.89 -3.44
N VAL A 110 -5.25 2.32 -3.50
CA VAL A 110 -6.25 2.62 -4.54
C VAL A 110 -7.51 3.09 -3.85
N VAL A 111 -8.03 4.25 -4.26
CA VAL A 111 -9.18 4.90 -3.63
C VAL A 111 -10.11 5.52 -4.66
N THR A 112 -11.34 5.79 -4.27
CA THR A 112 -12.30 6.56 -5.09
C THR A 112 -11.96 8.06 -5.09
N PRO A 113 -12.41 8.84 -6.09
CA PRO A 113 -12.32 10.29 -6.07
C PRO A 113 -12.95 10.90 -4.82
N ASN A 114 -12.35 11.99 -4.33
CA ASN A 114 -12.75 12.70 -3.11
C ASN A 114 -12.64 11.88 -1.80
N THR A 115 -11.98 10.73 -1.83
CA THR A 115 -11.60 10.01 -0.62
C THR A 115 -10.68 10.88 0.22
N GLN A 116 -10.99 11.01 1.51
CA GLN A 116 -10.15 11.73 2.45
C GLN A 116 -9.04 10.81 2.96
N LEU A 117 -7.81 11.19 2.68
CA LEU A 117 -6.61 10.51 3.20
C LEU A 117 -6.17 11.21 4.48
N ALA A 118 -6.05 10.47 5.57
CA ALA A 118 -5.60 10.97 6.85
C ALA A 118 -4.22 10.38 7.20
N PHE A 119 -3.20 11.21 7.26
CA PHE A 119 -1.82 10.83 7.60
C PHE A 119 -1.60 11.06 9.09
N LYS A 120 -1.51 10.00 9.87
CA LYS A 120 -1.22 10.08 11.30
C LYS A 120 0.24 9.81 11.57
N ASN A 121 0.91 10.76 12.22
CA ASN A 121 2.31 10.63 12.63
C ASN A 121 2.39 9.87 13.96
N PHE A 122 3.02 8.68 13.96
CA PHE A 122 3.35 7.89 15.15
C PHE A 122 4.82 7.96 15.54
N ASP A 123 5.63 8.69 14.78
CA ASP A 123 7.03 8.89 15.10
C ASP A 123 7.19 9.94 16.22
N PRO A 124 8.26 9.87 17.03
CA PRO A 124 8.55 10.85 18.07
C PRO A 124 9.11 12.16 17.51
N PHE A 125 9.23 12.30 16.19
CA PHE A 125 9.73 13.47 15.49
C PHE A 125 8.71 13.98 14.46
N LYS A 126 8.86 15.23 14.04
CA LYS A 126 7.98 15.85 13.06
C LYS A 126 8.27 15.38 11.65
N HIS A 127 7.24 15.39 10.83
CA HIS A 127 7.28 15.18 9.39
C HIS A 127 6.84 16.44 8.64
N ARG A 128 7.17 16.55 7.34
CA ARG A 128 6.66 17.59 6.43
C ARG A 128 6.10 16.96 5.17
N ILE A 129 4.94 16.34 5.34
CA ILE A 129 4.28 15.59 4.27
C ILE A 129 3.68 16.54 3.25
N TYR A 130 3.89 16.23 1.97
CA TYR A 130 3.29 16.90 0.83
C TYR A 130 2.77 15.89 -0.19
N VAL A 131 1.87 16.35 -1.08
CA VAL A 131 1.29 15.52 -2.14
C VAL A 131 1.55 16.18 -3.48
N MET A 132 1.94 15.38 -4.45
CA MET A 132 2.18 15.82 -5.82
C MET A 132 1.42 14.96 -6.82
N SER A 133 1.06 15.56 -7.94
CA SER A 133 0.48 14.85 -9.09
C SER A 133 1.55 14.07 -9.86
N ALA A 134 1.13 13.23 -10.78
CA ALA A 134 2.03 12.53 -11.70
C ALA A 134 2.90 13.47 -12.57
N THR A 135 2.43 14.72 -12.79
CA THR A 135 3.17 15.75 -13.54
C THR A 135 4.15 16.55 -12.68
N GLY A 136 4.23 16.25 -11.36
CA GLY A 136 5.11 16.95 -10.44
C GLY A 136 4.50 18.21 -9.80
N GLN A 137 3.25 18.54 -10.09
CA GLN A 137 2.57 19.67 -9.44
C GLN A 137 2.30 19.34 -7.96
N VAL A 138 2.67 20.23 -7.06
CA VAL A 138 2.38 20.12 -5.63
C VAL A 138 0.93 20.51 -5.36
N LEU A 139 0.15 19.59 -4.83
CA LEU A 139 -1.28 19.74 -4.53
C LEU A 139 -1.56 19.97 -3.04
N LEU A 140 -0.70 19.43 -2.18
CA LEU A 140 -0.65 19.72 -0.74
C LEU A 140 0.76 20.19 -0.42
N GLN A 141 0.90 21.44 0.00
CA GLN A 141 2.20 22.02 0.36
C GLN A 141 2.79 21.34 1.61
N PRO A 142 4.13 21.20 1.69
CA PRO A 142 4.75 20.68 2.90
C PRO A 142 4.48 21.59 4.09
N ASP A 143 4.11 20.97 5.22
CA ASP A 143 3.87 21.65 6.49
C ASP A 143 4.14 20.71 7.64
N ASP A 144 4.47 21.25 8.82
CA ASP A 144 4.89 20.46 9.97
C ASP A 144 3.75 19.58 10.50
N LEU A 145 3.97 18.27 10.47
CA LEU A 145 3.12 17.25 11.08
C LEU A 145 3.79 16.76 12.36
N GLN A 146 3.39 17.31 13.49
CA GLN A 146 3.94 17.00 14.80
C GLN A 146 3.68 15.54 15.22
N PRO A 147 4.43 14.97 16.19
CA PRO A 147 4.13 13.68 16.79
C PRO A 147 2.67 13.58 17.24
N ASN A 148 2.02 12.45 16.94
CA ASN A 148 0.61 12.16 17.20
C ASN A 148 -0.41 13.04 16.46
N ALA A 149 0.01 14.03 15.69
CA ALA A 149 -0.89 14.83 14.86
C ALA A 149 -1.38 14.06 13.63
N VAL A 150 -2.49 14.57 13.05
CA VAL A 150 -3.08 14.06 11.81
C VAL A 150 -3.13 15.19 10.81
N ARG A 151 -2.75 14.90 9.57
CA ARG A 151 -2.92 15.78 8.43
C ARG A 151 -3.80 15.10 7.40
N THR A 152 -4.68 15.83 6.76
CA THR A 152 -5.62 15.28 5.78
C THR A 152 -5.44 15.91 4.41
N TRP A 153 -5.74 15.12 3.38
CA TRP A 153 -5.82 15.58 2.01
C TRP A 153 -6.92 14.77 1.28
N ALA A 154 -7.71 15.44 0.45
CA ALA A 154 -8.73 14.78 -0.36
C ALA A 154 -8.20 14.51 -1.77
N ALA A 155 -8.24 13.25 -2.17
CA ALA A 155 -7.91 12.82 -3.52
C ALA A 155 -8.99 13.33 -4.50
N GLN A 156 -8.67 14.29 -5.37
CA GLN A 156 -9.65 15.01 -6.16
C GLN A 156 -10.13 14.22 -7.38
N GLY A 157 -9.34 14.07 -8.38
CA GLY A 157 -9.71 13.43 -9.65
C GLY A 157 -9.06 12.08 -9.89
N PRO A 158 -9.53 11.30 -10.88
CA PRO A 158 -8.84 10.08 -11.30
C PRO A 158 -7.40 10.37 -11.69
N GLY A 159 -6.51 9.44 -11.32
CA GLY A 159 -5.09 9.58 -11.65
C GLY A 159 -4.18 9.01 -10.59
N ARG A 160 -2.88 9.30 -10.76
CA ARG A 160 -1.83 8.86 -9.84
C ARG A 160 -1.25 10.06 -9.13
N TYR A 161 -1.13 9.92 -7.82
CA TYR A 161 -0.54 10.93 -6.94
C TYR A 161 0.57 10.28 -6.11
N GLU A 162 1.47 11.11 -5.63
CA GLU A 162 2.57 10.67 -4.79
C GLU A 162 2.60 11.48 -3.51
N VAL A 163 2.61 10.80 -2.38
CA VAL A 163 2.80 11.39 -1.05
C VAL A 163 4.26 11.24 -0.69
N ARG A 164 4.88 12.33 -0.30
CA ARG A 164 6.29 12.40 0.11
C ARG A 164 6.46 13.20 1.39
N ASP A 165 7.64 13.13 1.95
CA ASP A 165 8.08 13.94 3.07
C ASP A 165 9.32 14.73 2.67
N GLU A 166 9.35 16.01 3.00
CA GLU A 166 10.48 16.90 2.71
C GLU A 166 11.71 16.57 3.57
N LEU A 167 11.50 16.10 4.81
CA LEU A 167 12.55 15.78 5.77
C LEU A 167 13.07 14.35 5.64
N TYR A 168 12.18 13.41 5.28
CA TYR A 168 12.48 11.98 5.25
C TYR A 168 12.12 11.35 3.91
N PRO A 169 13.07 11.22 2.97
CA PRO A 169 12.82 10.65 1.63
C PRO A 169 12.30 9.21 1.62
N SER A 170 12.44 8.49 2.74
CA SER A 170 11.90 7.14 2.93
C SER A 170 10.38 7.11 3.14
N VAL A 171 9.78 8.25 3.50
CA VAL A 171 8.32 8.42 3.57
C VAL A 171 7.81 8.68 2.15
N ARG A 172 7.34 7.61 1.53
CA ARG A 172 6.83 7.65 0.16
C ARG A 172 5.68 6.66 0.00
N THR A 173 4.56 7.12 -0.54
CA THR A 173 3.44 6.27 -0.94
C THR A 173 2.80 6.77 -2.21
N PHE A 174 2.22 5.85 -2.95
CA PHE A 174 1.53 6.12 -4.21
C PHE A 174 0.03 5.96 -4.01
N VAL A 175 -0.71 6.94 -4.47
CA VAL A 175 -2.18 6.96 -4.44
C VAL A 175 -2.68 6.86 -5.87
N VAL A 176 -3.46 5.82 -6.14
CA VAL A 176 -4.20 5.68 -7.40
C VAL A 176 -5.66 6.01 -7.13
N VAL A 177 -6.19 6.95 -7.86
CA VAL A 177 -7.60 7.31 -7.77
C VAL A 177 -8.34 6.71 -8.96
N ASP A 178 -9.18 5.70 -8.68
CA ASP A 178 -10.00 5.01 -9.66
C ASP A 178 -11.48 5.10 -9.23
N PRO A 179 -12.35 5.74 -10.02
CA PRO A 179 -13.78 5.89 -9.67
C PRO A 179 -14.53 4.55 -9.60
N GLN A 180 -13.98 3.49 -10.16
CA GLN A 180 -14.61 2.18 -10.24
C GLN A 180 -14.20 1.23 -9.12
N VAL A 181 -13.27 1.63 -8.24
CA VAL A 181 -12.83 0.76 -7.14
C VAL A 181 -13.92 0.57 -6.09
N VAL A 182 -14.21 -0.69 -5.75
CA VAL A 182 -15.21 -1.09 -4.74
C VAL A 182 -14.56 -1.57 -3.47
N GLY A 183 -13.42 -2.25 -3.61
CA GLY A 183 -12.69 -2.79 -2.48
C GLY A 183 -11.22 -2.98 -2.81
N VAL A 184 -10.41 -2.95 -1.78
CA VAL A 184 -8.98 -3.19 -1.87
C VAL A 184 -8.55 -4.26 -0.88
N ALA A 185 -7.53 -5.03 -1.24
CA ALA A 185 -6.92 -6.02 -0.39
C ALA A 185 -5.39 -5.93 -0.49
N TYR A 186 -4.73 -6.18 0.62
CA TYR A 186 -3.28 -6.31 0.67
C TYR A 186 -2.95 -7.79 0.89
N PRO A 187 -2.18 -8.40 -0.02
CA PRO A 187 -1.84 -9.82 0.10
C PRO A 187 -1.04 -10.10 1.37
N GLY A 188 -1.17 -11.29 1.90
CA GLY A 188 -0.28 -11.81 2.91
C GLY A 188 1.14 -12.02 2.37
N ARG A 189 2.08 -12.38 3.23
CA ARG A 189 3.47 -12.69 2.81
C ARG A 189 3.56 -13.86 1.84
N ASP A 190 2.59 -14.75 1.90
CA ASP A 190 2.43 -15.90 1.01
C ASP A 190 1.72 -15.57 -0.31
N GLY A 191 1.41 -14.29 -0.51
CA GLY A 191 0.69 -13.80 -1.68
C GLY A 191 -0.83 -14.04 -1.65
N ALA A 192 -1.40 -14.64 -0.61
CA ALA A 192 -2.83 -14.85 -0.49
C ALA A 192 -3.55 -13.54 -0.17
N PHE A 193 -4.74 -13.34 -0.74
CA PHE A 193 -5.60 -12.21 -0.45
C PHE A 193 -7.07 -12.62 -0.34
N VAL A 194 -7.86 -11.79 0.34
CA VAL A 194 -9.29 -12.00 0.52
C VAL A 194 -10.06 -10.69 0.36
N PHE A 195 -11.27 -10.78 -0.18
CA PHE A 195 -12.23 -9.68 -0.24
C PHE A 195 -13.56 -10.08 0.40
N SER A 196 -14.26 -9.05 0.88
CA SER A 196 -15.70 -9.09 1.17
C SER A 196 -16.38 -8.13 0.21
N LEU A 197 -16.98 -8.65 -0.86
CA LEU A 197 -17.56 -7.85 -1.94
C LEU A 197 -19.06 -8.17 -2.08
N PRO A 198 -19.90 -7.17 -2.41
CA PRO A 198 -21.28 -7.41 -2.82
C PRO A 198 -21.33 -8.34 -4.04
N PRO A 199 -22.43 -9.07 -4.27
CA PRO A 199 -22.62 -9.88 -5.47
C PRO A 199 -22.63 -8.99 -6.73
N SER A 200 -21.65 -9.17 -7.61
CA SER A 200 -21.54 -8.45 -8.89
C SER A 200 -20.41 -9.06 -9.72
N ASP A 201 -20.28 -8.56 -10.95
CA ASP A 201 -19.13 -8.80 -11.80
C ASP A 201 -18.04 -7.77 -11.53
N TYR A 202 -16.82 -8.26 -11.40
CA TYR A 202 -15.65 -7.46 -11.05
C TYR A 202 -14.47 -7.73 -11.95
N VAL A 203 -13.61 -6.73 -12.04
CA VAL A 203 -12.26 -6.84 -12.59
C VAL A 203 -11.26 -6.67 -11.45
N LEU A 204 -10.37 -7.65 -11.26
CA LEU A 204 -9.22 -7.51 -10.37
C LEU A 204 -8.05 -6.89 -11.10
N LYS A 205 -7.48 -5.88 -10.47
CA LYS A 205 -6.27 -5.19 -10.88
C LYS A 205 -5.26 -5.21 -9.74
N ALA A 206 -3.98 -5.38 -10.06
CA ALA A 206 -2.91 -5.23 -9.08
C ALA A 206 -2.14 -3.95 -9.34
N PHE A 207 -1.68 -3.33 -8.26
CA PHE A 207 -0.91 -2.08 -8.31
C PHE A 207 0.36 -2.20 -7.48
N PHE A 208 1.47 -1.77 -8.06
CA PHE A 208 2.78 -1.68 -7.42
C PHE A 208 3.39 -0.30 -7.71
N ASN A 209 3.83 0.41 -6.67
CA ASN A 209 4.33 1.78 -6.79
C ASN A 209 3.39 2.72 -7.57
N GLY A 210 2.07 2.55 -7.38
CA GLY A 210 1.04 3.34 -8.04
C GLY A 210 0.88 3.08 -9.54
N ARG A 211 1.42 2.00 -10.08
CA ARG A 211 1.22 1.56 -11.45
C ARG A 211 0.50 0.23 -11.45
N GLU A 212 -0.40 0.05 -12.40
CA GLU A 212 -1.00 -1.25 -12.64
C GLU A 212 0.07 -2.23 -13.13
N VAL A 213 0.04 -3.45 -12.59
CA VAL A 213 0.99 -4.52 -12.91
C VAL A 213 0.26 -5.83 -13.14
N GLY A 214 0.77 -6.63 -14.04
CA GLY A 214 0.20 -7.92 -14.37
C GLY A 214 -1.06 -7.84 -15.22
N LYS A 215 -1.70 -9.01 -15.39
CA LYS A 215 -2.90 -9.18 -16.22
C LYS A 215 -4.15 -9.10 -15.34
N GLN A 216 -5.14 -8.34 -15.76
CA GLN A 216 -6.44 -8.25 -15.07
C GLN A 216 -7.19 -9.61 -15.11
N ILE A 217 -7.96 -9.89 -14.06
CA ILE A 217 -8.81 -11.07 -13.94
C ILE A 217 -10.26 -10.63 -13.77
N ASN A 218 -11.15 -11.14 -14.65
CA ASN A 218 -12.59 -10.98 -14.49
C ASN A 218 -13.15 -12.09 -13.62
N PHE A 219 -14.05 -11.76 -12.70
CA PHE A 219 -14.74 -12.74 -11.87
C PHE A 219 -16.10 -12.23 -11.41
N THR A 220 -16.97 -13.15 -10.99
CA THR A 220 -18.27 -12.83 -10.41
C THR A 220 -18.27 -13.20 -8.93
N ALA A 221 -18.48 -12.22 -8.04
CA ALA A 221 -18.74 -12.47 -6.63
C ALA A 221 -20.19 -12.94 -6.44
N LYS A 222 -20.39 -13.98 -5.60
CA LYS A 222 -21.69 -14.56 -5.32
C LYS A 222 -22.23 -14.09 -3.97
N ASP A 223 -23.55 -14.03 -3.85
CA ASP A 223 -24.22 -13.68 -2.60
C ASP A 223 -23.94 -14.67 -1.46
N ARG A 224 -23.77 -15.96 -1.81
CA ARG A 224 -23.47 -17.02 -0.85
C ARG A 224 -22.28 -17.85 -1.28
N GLY A 225 -21.51 -18.26 -0.29
CA GLY A 225 -20.30 -19.07 -0.49
C GLY A 225 -19.06 -18.24 -0.81
N VAL A 226 -17.93 -18.93 -0.94
CA VAL A 226 -16.64 -18.35 -1.24
C VAL A 226 -16.30 -18.64 -2.70
N VAL A 227 -15.96 -17.60 -3.46
CA VAL A 227 -15.37 -17.72 -4.79
C VAL A 227 -13.85 -17.81 -4.62
N GLU A 228 -13.30 -18.94 -4.97
CA GLU A 228 -11.86 -19.15 -5.00
C GLU A 228 -11.34 -18.99 -6.44
N LEU A 229 -10.44 -18.06 -6.64
CA LEU A 229 -9.81 -17.83 -7.93
C LEU A 229 -8.84 -18.99 -8.22
N LYS A 230 -9.10 -19.75 -9.28
CA LYS A 230 -8.35 -20.96 -9.62
C LYS A 230 -6.91 -20.66 -10.02
N GLU A 231 -6.70 -19.52 -10.69
CA GLU A 231 -5.39 -19.09 -11.15
C GLU A 231 -4.89 -17.90 -10.32
N PRO A 232 -3.60 -17.86 -10.00
CA PRO A 232 -3.02 -16.70 -9.34
C PRO A 232 -3.03 -15.50 -10.28
N LEU A 233 -3.19 -14.30 -9.71
CA LEU A 233 -2.98 -13.04 -10.41
C LEU A 233 -1.47 -12.88 -10.67
N LYS A 234 -1.05 -13.08 -11.92
CA LYS A 234 0.36 -13.03 -12.32
C LYS A 234 0.78 -11.57 -12.53
N LEU A 235 1.75 -11.09 -11.78
CA LEU A 235 2.17 -9.70 -11.76
C LEU A 235 3.32 -9.40 -12.73
N ASP A 236 3.99 -10.41 -13.24
CA ASP A 236 5.10 -10.31 -14.20
C ASP A 236 4.67 -10.45 -15.67
N GLU A 237 3.38 -10.70 -15.93
CA GLU A 237 2.82 -10.79 -17.28
C GLU A 237 2.08 -9.49 -17.64
N GLY A 238 2.36 -8.90 -18.79
CA GLY A 238 1.58 -7.78 -19.36
C GLY A 238 2.04 -6.38 -18.96
N THR A 239 3.15 -6.22 -18.28
CA THR A 239 3.74 -4.91 -18.05
C THR A 239 4.72 -4.56 -19.17
N ASP A 240 4.20 -4.18 -20.33
CA ASP A 240 4.97 -3.37 -21.27
C ASP A 240 5.18 -2.00 -20.63
N ALA A 241 6.20 -1.91 -19.78
CA ALA A 241 6.70 -0.66 -19.28
C ALA A 241 7.35 0.09 -20.43
N LYS A 242 6.57 0.93 -21.12
CA LYS A 242 7.11 2.04 -21.91
C LYS A 242 7.30 3.25 -21.02
#